data_26e24f650874be8d595745a626530a3e
#
_entry.id   26e24f650874be8d595745a626530a3e
#
_cell.length_a   1.000
_cell.length_b   1.000
_cell.length_c   1.000
_cell.angle_alpha   90.00
_cell.angle_beta   90.00
_cell.angle_gamma   90.00
#
_symmetry.space_group_name_H-M   'P 1'
#
loop_
_entity.id
_entity.type
_entity.pdbx_description
1 polymer ?
#
loop_
_entity_poly.entity_id
_entity_poly.type
_entity_poly.pdbx_seq_one_letter_code
_entity_poly.pdbx_strand_id
1 'polypeptide(L)'
;MDAASRIYKIPESVLVVIYTPSHQVLLIRRVDAGTWQSVTGSKDHPHEDWAETAVREVLEETGIDALHPQCQLQDWQLENTYDIYPAWRWRYAPEVSRNTERVFGLLVPEGTPVTLSPREHTDWQWLHWQQAADSCFSPSNAEAILMLPRFAPGGA
;
A
#
# COMPACT_ATOMS: atom_id res chain seq x y z
N MET A 1 -8.67 -32.83 10.04
CA MET A 1 -7.92 -31.68 9.54
C MET A 1 -7.26 -30.93 10.66
N ASP A 2 -5.98 -30.79 10.61
CA ASP A 2 -5.24 -30.14 11.67
C ASP A 2 -4.96 -28.67 11.33
N ALA A 3 -4.43 -27.94 12.31
CA ALA A 3 -4.10 -26.52 12.14
C ALA A 3 -2.99 -26.29 11.10
N ALA A 4 -2.19 -27.31 10.79
CA ALA A 4 -1.09 -27.18 9.84
C ALA A 4 -1.56 -26.95 8.40
N SER A 5 -2.81 -27.32 8.09
CA SER A 5 -3.36 -27.10 6.74
C SER A 5 -3.94 -25.71 6.56
N ARG A 6 -4.04 -24.92 7.62
CA ARG A 6 -4.58 -23.57 7.54
C ARG A 6 -3.51 -22.57 7.15
N ILE A 7 -3.83 -21.76 6.14
CA ILE A 7 -2.93 -20.70 5.68
C ILE A 7 -3.27 -19.42 6.44
N TYR A 8 -2.28 -18.90 7.15
CA TYR A 8 -2.43 -17.63 7.87
C TYR A 8 -1.81 -16.48 7.08
N LYS A 9 -2.39 -15.32 7.28
CA LYS A 9 -1.84 -14.09 6.74
C LYS A 9 -0.51 -13.77 7.43
N ILE A 10 0.46 -13.30 6.65
CA ILE A 10 1.78 -12.95 7.18
C ILE A 10 1.71 -11.53 7.77
N PRO A 11 2.22 -11.33 9.01
CA PRO A 11 2.11 -10.03 9.68
C PRO A 11 3.20 -9.05 9.22
N GLU A 12 3.48 -9.05 7.93
CA GLU A 12 4.36 -8.10 7.27
C GLU A 12 3.69 -7.63 6.00
N SER A 13 3.49 -6.33 5.90
CA SER A 13 2.78 -5.73 4.78
C SER A 13 3.53 -4.52 4.23
N VAL A 14 3.13 -4.09 3.03
CA VAL A 14 3.64 -2.87 2.42
C VAL A 14 2.52 -1.84 2.33
N LEU A 15 2.93 -0.57 2.31
CA LEU A 15 2.08 0.54 1.93
C LEU A 15 2.83 1.29 0.84
N VAL A 16 2.22 1.44 -0.32
CA VAL A 16 2.88 2.08 -1.46
C VAL A 16 2.17 3.37 -1.81
N VAL A 17 2.87 4.49 -1.63
CA VAL A 17 2.40 5.81 -2.04
C VAL A 17 2.75 5.98 -3.52
N ILE A 18 1.74 5.96 -4.38
CA ILE A 18 1.92 6.12 -5.83
C ILE A 18 1.67 7.58 -6.17
N TYR A 19 2.65 8.21 -6.81
CA TYR A 19 2.58 9.65 -7.08
C TYR A 19 3.18 10.00 -8.43
N THR A 20 2.79 11.16 -8.93
CA THR A 20 3.26 11.71 -10.21
C THR A 20 4.27 12.83 -9.98
N PRO A 21 4.98 13.27 -11.03
CA PRO A 21 5.90 14.42 -10.90
C PRO A 21 5.25 15.69 -10.36
N SER A 22 3.96 15.89 -10.57
CA SER A 22 3.23 17.04 -10.03
C SER A 22 2.69 16.79 -8.62
N HIS A 23 3.09 15.70 -7.98
CA HIS A 23 2.70 15.31 -6.62
C HIS A 23 1.21 15.05 -6.48
N GLN A 24 0.59 14.52 -7.53
CA GLN A 24 -0.72 13.91 -7.44
C GLN A 24 -0.53 12.51 -6.88
N VAL A 25 -1.31 12.15 -5.89
CA VAL A 25 -1.23 10.85 -5.21
C VAL A 25 -2.45 10.02 -5.54
N LEU A 26 -2.24 8.75 -5.87
CA LEU A 26 -3.32 7.82 -6.16
C LEU A 26 -3.91 7.27 -4.86
N LEU A 27 -5.22 7.40 -4.73
CA LEU A 27 -5.99 6.72 -3.70
C LEU A 27 -7.01 5.79 -4.33
N ILE A 28 -7.23 4.66 -3.70
CA ILE A 28 -8.20 3.66 -4.11
C ILE A 28 -9.20 3.44 -2.98
N ARG A 29 -10.45 3.15 -3.33
CA ARG A 29 -11.54 3.02 -2.38
C ARG A 29 -11.87 1.55 -2.14
N ARG A 30 -11.84 1.13 -0.89
CA ARG A 30 -12.15 -0.25 -0.52
C ARG A 30 -13.62 -0.57 -0.72
N VAL A 31 -13.89 -1.75 -1.26
CA VAL A 31 -15.25 -2.23 -1.49
C VAL A 31 -15.99 -2.51 -0.18
N ASP A 32 -15.29 -3.01 0.83
CA ASP A 32 -15.90 -3.40 2.11
C ASP A 32 -16.23 -2.21 3.02
N ALA A 33 -15.26 -1.32 3.23
CA ALA A 33 -15.40 -0.22 4.17
C ALA A 33 -15.75 1.12 3.51
N GLY A 34 -15.60 1.23 2.20
CA GLY A 34 -15.84 2.48 1.47
C GLY A 34 -14.80 3.57 1.78
N THR A 35 -13.66 3.20 2.36
CA THR A 35 -12.61 4.13 2.75
C THR A 35 -11.52 4.24 1.70
N TRP A 36 -10.85 5.38 1.68
CA TRP A 36 -9.78 5.67 0.73
C TRP A 36 -8.42 5.37 1.33
N GLN A 37 -7.52 4.83 0.51
CA GLN A 37 -6.18 4.45 0.96
C GLN A 37 -5.20 4.34 -0.20
N SER A 38 -3.90 4.34 0.12
CA SER A 38 -2.86 3.92 -0.81
C SER A 38 -2.91 2.40 -0.99
N VAL A 39 -2.11 1.87 -1.92
CA VAL A 39 -1.98 0.41 -2.08
C VAL A 39 -1.38 -0.20 -0.81
N THR A 40 -2.01 -1.25 -0.31
CA THR A 40 -1.49 -2.02 0.83
C THR A 40 -1.65 -3.51 0.55
N GLY A 41 -0.79 -4.30 1.16
CA GLY A 41 -0.94 -5.75 1.08
C GLY A 41 0.15 -6.49 1.83
N SER A 42 -0.16 -7.70 2.24
CA SER A 42 0.77 -8.54 2.99
C SER A 42 1.65 -9.36 2.06
N LYS A 43 2.81 -9.79 2.57
CA LYS A 43 3.64 -10.76 1.88
C LYS A 43 2.87 -12.04 1.62
N ASP A 44 3.13 -12.69 0.49
CA ASP A 44 2.52 -13.98 0.14
C ASP A 44 3.16 -15.12 0.91
N HIS A 45 4.43 -14.98 1.22
CA HIS A 45 5.18 -15.97 2.00
C HIS A 45 6.31 -15.28 2.76
N PRO A 46 6.84 -15.92 3.82
CA PRO A 46 7.84 -15.28 4.69
C PRO A 46 9.13 -14.87 3.97
N HIS A 47 9.46 -15.51 2.85
CA HIS A 47 10.68 -15.24 2.10
C HIS A 47 10.51 -14.21 0.98
N GLU A 48 9.31 -13.70 0.78
CA GLU A 48 9.07 -12.63 -0.20
C GLU A 48 9.75 -11.36 0.28
N ASP A 49 10.54 -10.72 -0.59
CA ASP A 49 11.16 -9.44 -0.26
C ASP A 49 10.13 -8.33 -0.17
N TRP A 50 10.40 -7.31 0.62
CA TRP A 50 9.53 -6.14 0.73
C TRP A 50 9.24 -5.51 -0.64
N ALA A 51 10.26 -5.35 -1.48
CA ALA A 51 10.09 -4.78 -2.81
C ALA A 51 9.24 -5.67 -3.72
N GLU A 52 9.43 -6.99 -3.65
CA GLU A 52 8.62 -7.93 -4.42
C GLU A 52 7.15 -7.84 -4.03
N THR A 53 6.88 -7.73 -2.74
CA THR A 53 5.51 -7.54 -2.24
C THR A 53 4.90 -6.25 -2.78
N ALA A 54 5.68 -5.16 -2.78
CA ALA A 54 5.22 -3.87 -3.30
C ALA A 54 4.89 -3.96 -4.78
N VAL A 55 5.76 -4.55 -5.59
CA VAL A 55 5.55 -4.72 -7.03
C VAL A 55 4.30 -5.53 -7.31
N ARG A 56 4.13 -6.65 -6.60
CA ARG A 56 2.98 -7.54 -6.78
C ARG A 56 1.67 -6.86 -6.39
N GLU A 57 1.63 -6.23 -5.24
CA GLU A 57 0.40 -5.59 -4.77
C GLU A 57 -0.02 -4.41 -5.64
N VAL A 58 0.94 -3.61 -6.09
CA VAL A 58 0.64 -2.51 -7.00
C VAL A 58 0.02 -3.03 -8.29
N LEU A 59 0.59 -4.09 -8.86
CA LEU A 59 0.06 -4.68 -10.09
C LEU A 59 -1.35 -5.26 -9.88
N GLU A 60 -1.55 -5.98 -8.79
CA GLU A 60 -2.85 -6.59 -8.48
C GLU A 60 -3.94 -5.55 -8.26
N GLU A 61 -3.62 -4.48 -7.54
CA GLU A 61 -4.64 -3.50 -7.13
C GLU A 61 -4.86 -2.37 -8.13
N THR A 62 -3.87 -2.04 -8.95
CA THR A 62 -3.96 -0.89 -9.86
C THR A 62 -3.64 -1.19 -11.32
N GLY A 63 -3.11 -2.36 -11.62
CA GLY A 63 -2.66 -2.69 -12.96
C GLY A 63 -1.35 -2.00 -13.37
N ILE A 64 -0.72 -1.26 -12.47
CA ILE A 64 0.52 -0.54 -12.78
C ILE A 64 1.71 -1.51 -12.61
N ASP A 65 2.58 -1.52 -13.61
CA ASP A 65 3.85 -2.25 -13.54
C ASP A 65 4.92 -1.36 -12.90
N ALA A 66 5.19 -1.61 -11.63
CA ALA A 66 6.16 -0.82 -10.87
C ALA A 66 7.60 -0.97 -11.39
N LEU A 67 7.86 -2.00 -12.19
CA LEU A 67 9.19 -2.23 -12.80
C LEU A 67 9.33 -1.61 -14.18
N HIS A 68 8.29 -0.93 -14.68
CA HIS A 68 8.37 -0.25 -15.97
C HIS A 68 9.48 0.81 -15.93
N PRO A 69 10.27 0.97 -17.04
CA PRO A 69 11.39 1.92 -17.07
C PRO A 69 11.02 3.37 -16.73
N GLN A 70 9.77 3.76 -16.96
CA GLN A 70 9.28 5.11 -16.64
C GLN A 70 8.83 5.26 -15.19
N CYS A 71 8.84 4.18 -14.41
CA CYS A 71 8.47 4.19 -12.99
C CYS A 71 9.72 4.07 -12.12
N GLN A 72 9.63 4.59 -10.90
CA GLN A 72 10.70 4.45 -9.92
C GLN A 72 10.12 4.02 -8.59
N LEU A 73 10.39 2.78 -8.20
CA LEU A 73 10.01 2.26 -6.88
C LEU A 73 11.15 2.54 -5.90
N GLN A 74 10.82 3.15 -4.79
CA GLN A 74 11.80 3.48 -3.75
C GLN A 74 11.31 3.02 -2.38
N ASP A 75 12.15 2.27 -1.69
CA ASP A 75 11.92 1.94 -0.29
C ASP A 75 12.24 3.18 0.54
N TRP A 76 11.23 3.73 1.20
CA TRP A 76 11.41 4.92 2.03
C TRP A 76 12.02 4.62 3.38
N GLN A 77 12.21 3.34 3.70
CA GLN A 77 12.81 2.89 4.95
C GLN A 77 12.03 3.36 6.18
N LEU A 78 10.72 3.51 6.01
CA LEU A 78 9.81 3.84 7.10
C LEU A 78 9.01 2.58 7.43
N GLU A 79 8.90 2.29 8.71
CA GLU A 79 8.11 1.16 9.17
C GLU A 79 7.16 1.59 10.28
N ASN A 80 5.97 1.01 10.25
CA ASN A 80 4.98 1.18 11.30
C ASN A 80 4.64 -0.20 11.84
N THR A 81 4.65 -0.34 13.17
CA THR A 81 4.19 -1.56 13.81
C THR A 81 2.95 -1.20 14.61
N TYR A 82 1.87 -1.91 14.37
CA TYR A 82 0.62 -1.62 15.04
C TYR A 82 -0.11 -2.91 15.43
N ASP A 83 -0.96 -2.78 16.44
CA ASP A 83 -1.80 -3.88 16.89
C ASP A 83 -2.85 -4.18 15.83
N ILE A 84 -3.04 -5.46 15.54
CA ILE A 84 -4.07 -5.91 14.61
C ILE A 84 -5.42 -5.78 15.32
N TYR A 85 -6.42 -5.20 14.64
CA TYR A 85 -7.76 -5.13 15.18
C TYR A 85 -8.24 -6.52 15.61
N PRO A 86 -8.83 -6.65 16.80
CA PRO A 86 -9.32 -7.95 17.28
C PRO A 86 -10.22 -8.69 16.28
N ALA A 87 -11.04 -7.96 15.55
CA ALA A 87 -11.93 -8.53 14.54
C ALA A 87 -11.20 -9.19 13.37
N TRP A 88 -9.94 -8.84 13.13
CA TRP A 88 -9.15 -9.38 12.03
C TRP A 88 -8.08 -10.36 12.46
N ARG A 89 -7.88 -10.55 13.76
CA ARG A 89 -6.82 -11.43 14.27
C ARG A 89 -6.98 -12.88 13.84
N TRP A 90 -8.18 -13.30 13.54
CA TRP A 90 -8.44 -14.66 13.07
C TRP A 90 -7.73 -14.99 11.74
N ARG A 91 -7.33 -13.97 10.98
CA ARG A 91 -6.60 -14.14 9.70
C ARG A 91 -5.16 -14.53 9.93
N TYR A 92 -4.65 -14.35 11.13
CA TYR A 92 -3.23 -14.54 11.48
C TYR A 92 -3.11 -15.75 12.42
N ALA A 93 -1.86 -16.24 12.57
CA ALA A 93 -1.58 -17.28 13.54
C ALA A 93 -1.98 -16.81 14.96
N PRO A 94 -2.38 -17.72 15.85
CA PRO A 94 -2.89 -17.33 17.18
C PRO A 94 -1.95 -16.48 18.02
N GLU A 95 -0.63 -16.66 17.89
CA GLU A 95 0.38 -15.91 18.62
C GLU A 95 0.64 -14.52 18.03
N VAL A 96 0.11 -14.23 16.84
CA VAL A 96 0.36 -12.96 16.15
C VAL A 96 -0.64 -11.91 16.61
N SER A 97 -0.14 -10.78 17.11
CA SER A 97 -0.98 -9.66 17.55
C SER A 97 -0.63 -8.34 16.86
N ARG A 98 0.52 -8.26 16.19
CA ARG A 98 1.02 -7.03 15.57
C ARG A 98 1.41 -7.26 14.12
N ASN A 99 1.23 -6.23 13.31
CA ASN A 99 1.66 -6.20 11.91
C ASN A 99 2.73 -5.13 11.73
N THR A 100 3.76 -5.43 10.96
CA THR A 100 4.78 -4.46 10.56
C THR A 100 4.51 -4.05 9.12
N GLU A 101 4.36 -2.75 8.89
CA GLU A 101 4.08 -2.19 7.57
C GLU A 101 5.27 -1.35 7.12
N ARG A 102 5.80 -1.67 5.94
CA ARG A 102 6.91 -0.93 5.35
C ARG A 102 6.42 -0.04 4.24
N VAL A 103 6.90 1.21 4.22
CA VAL A 103 6.42 2.23 3.30
C VAL A 103 7.34 2.35 2.09
N PHE A 104 6.72 2.34 0.90
CA PHE A 104 7.39 2.58 -0.38
C PHE A 104 6.76 3.78 -1.07
N GLY A 105 7.55 4.45 -1.89
CA GLY A 105 7.04 5.42 -2.86
C GLY A 105 7.20 4.88 -4.26
N LEU A 106 6.23 5.12 -5.11
CA LEU A 106 6.29 4.76 -6.53
C LEU A 106 6.01 5.98 -7.38
N LEU A 107 7.03 6.49 -8.04
CA LEU A 107 6.88 7.58 -9.00
C LEU A 107 6.42 7.01 -10.33
N VAL A 108 5.33 7.56 -10.87
CA VAL A 108 4.78 7.15 -12.17
C VAL A 108 4.55 8.38 -13.04
N PRO A 109 4.50 8.23 -14.38
CA PRO A 109 4.20 9.36 -15.27
C PRO A 109 2.83 9.96 -15.01
N GLU A 110 2.67 11.24 -15.34
CA GLU A 110 1.35 11.87 -15.36
C GLU A 110 0.43 11.10 -16.28
N GLY A 111 -0.83 10.95 -15.90
CA GLY A 111 -1.81 10.27 -16.73
C GLY A 111 -1.69 8.75 -16.76
N THR A 112 -0.92 8.16 -15.86
CA THR A 112 -0.81 6.70 -15.78
C THR A 112 -2.20 6.08 -15.58
N PRO A 113 -2.61 5.13 -16.45
CA PRO A 113 -3.92 4.50 -16.31
C PRO A 113 -3.99 3.55 -15.11
N VAL A 114 -5.18 3.44 -14.54
CA VAL A 114 -5.44 2.59 -13.38
C VAL A 114 -6.52 1.57 -13.75
N THR A 115 -6.26 0.30 -13.47
CA THR A 115 -7.23 -0.77 -13.63
C THR A 115 -7.40 -1.46 -12.29
N LEU A 116 -8.55 -1.28 -11.67
CA LEU A 116 -8.82 -1.81 -10.35
C LEU A 116 -9.17 -3.31 -10.38
N SER A 117 -8.92 -3.98 -9.25
CA SER A 117 -9.49 -5.28 -8.97
C SER A 117 -10.89 -5.06 -8.37
N PRO A 118 -11.98 -5.36 -9.12
CA PRO A 118 -13.33 -4.98 -8.67
C PRO A 118 -13.80 -5.67 -7.41
N ARG A 119 -13.14 -6.78 -7.01
CA ARG A 119 -13.48 -7.49 -5.77
C ARG A 119 -12.99 -6.74 -4.54
N GLU A 120 -11.97 -5.90 -4.70
CA GLU A 120 -11.30 -5.24 -3.57
C GLU A 120 -11.56 -3.75 -3.54
N HIS A 121 -11.63 -3.11 -4.70
CA HIS A 121 -11.73 -1.66 -4.81
C HIS A 121 -12.77 -1.25 -5.85
N THR A 122 -13.52 -0.19 -5.54
CA THR A 122 -14.61 0.31 -6.38
C THR A 122 -14.24 1.54 -7.20
N ASP A 123 -13.35 2.37 -6.69
CA ASP A 123 -13.03 3.66 -7.27
C ASP A 123 -11.57 4.00 -7.08
N TRP A 124 -11.08 4.94 -7.87
CA TRP A 124 -9.76 5.50 -7.73
C TRP A 124 -9.81 6.99 -8.04
N GLN A 125 -8.84 7.74 -7.48
CA GLN A 125 -8.70 9.16 -7.75
C GLN A 125 -7.25 9.60 -7.56
N TRP A 126 -6.88 10.63 -8.32
CA TRP A 126 -5.61 11.32 -8.14
C TRP A 126 -5.88 12.64 -7.43
N LEU A 127 -5.23 12.86 -6.31
CA LEU A 127 -5.38 14.09 -5.52
C LEU A 127 -4.01 14.69 -5.25
N HIS A 128 -3.95 16.02 -5.16
CA HIS A 128 -2.77 16.69 -4.65
C HIS A 128 -2.39 16.06 -3.30
N TRP A 129 -1.11 15.89 -3.05
CA TRP A 129 -0.64 15.08 -1.93
C TRP A 129 -1.23 15.46 -0.56
N GLN A 130 -1.43 16.77 -0.30
CA GLN A 130 -2.02 17.21 0.96
C GLN A 130 -3.50 16.82 1.06
N GLN A 131 -4.25 16.94 -0.03
CA GLN A 131 -5.63 16.50 -0.08
C GLN A 131 -5.73 14.98 0.05
N ALA A 132 -4.80 14.27 -0.58
CA ALA A 132 -4.75 12.82 -0.49
C ALA A 132 -4.55 12.38 0.97
N ALA A 133 -3.62 13.02 1.68
CA ALA A 133 -3.40 12.73 3.08
C ALA A 133 -4.65 12.94 3.92
N ASP A 134 -5.37 14.05 3.67
CA ASP A 134 -6.61 14.36 4.39
C ASP A 134 -7.74 13.37 4.10
N SER A 135 -7.71 12.73 2.94
CA SER A 135 -8.75 11.80 2.51
C SER A 135 -8.54 10.37 3.00
N CYS A 136 -7.33 10.06 3.49
CA CYS A 136 -7.01 8.70 3.94
C CYS A 136 -7.71 8.35 5.24
N PHE A 137 -8.20 7.10 5.29
CA PHE A 137 -8.78 6.56 6.51
C PHE A 137 -7.72 6.35 7.59
N SER A 138 -6.58 5.77 7.23
CA SER A 138 -5.53 5.40 8.17
C SER A 138 -4.60 6.56 8.49
N PRO A 139 -4.35 6.88 9.78
CA PRO A 139 -3.38 7.90 10.14
C PRO A 139 -1.97 7.61 9.65
N SER A 140 -1.54 6.36 9.67
CA SER A 140 -0.19 6.01 9.19
C SER A 140 -0.07 6.22 7.68
N ASN A 141 -1.13 5.98 6.93
CA ASN A 141 -1.16 6.25 5.49
C ASN A 141 -1.07 7.76 5.24
N ALA A 142 -1.84 8.55 5.97
CA ALA A 142 -1.79 10.01 5.86
C ALA A 142 -0.38 10.55 6.17
N GLU A 143 0.22 10.06 7.24
CA GLU A 143 1.58 10.46 7.61
C GLU A 143 2.60 10.12 6.52
N ALA A 144 2.48 8.93 5.93
CA ALA A 144 3.36 8.52 4.83
C ALA A 144 3.25 9.46 3.64
N ILE A 145 2.03 9.84 3.26
CA ILE A 145 1.81 10.78 2.16
C ILE A 145 2.40 12.15 2.47
N LEU A 146 2.28 12.60 3.71
CA LEU A 146 2.85 13.89 4.12
C LEU A 146 4.38 13.91 4.08
N MET A 147 5.03 12.75 4.01
CA MET A 147 6.47 12.65 3.83
C MET A 147 6.90 12.79 2.36
N LEU A 148 5.95 12.83 1.43
CA LEU A 148 6.26 12.85 -0.01
C LEU A 148 7.30 13.90 -0.42
N PRO A 149 7.19 15.18 0.00
CA PRO A 149 8.19 16.17 -0.41
C PRO A 149 9.62 15.83 -0.02
N ARG A 150 9.78 15.00 1.00
CA ARG A 150 11.11 14.59 1.48
C ARG A 150 11.75 13.55 0.56
N PHE A 151 10.95 12.74 -0.10
CA PHE A 151 11.42 11.62 -0.92
C PHE A 151 11.27 11.85 -2.41
N ALA A 152 10.34 12.71 -2.83
CA ALA A 152 10.09 12.94 -4.24
C ALA A 152 11.28 13.65 -4.91
N PRO A 153 11.71 13.20 -6.11
CA PRO A 153 12.77 13.88 -6.84
C PRO A 153 12.42 15.34 -7.09
N GLY A 154 13.37 16.23 -6.82
CA GLY A 154 13.19 17.68 -7.03
C GLY A 154 12.21 18.34 -6.07
N GLY A 155 11.65 17.60 -5.14
CA GLY A 155 10.80 18.14 -4.11
C GLY A 155 11.61 18.73 -2.98
N ALA A 156 11.59 20.00 -2.84
CA ALA A 156 12.31 20.68 -1.76
C ALA A 156 11.31 21.21 -0.75
#